data_cd0a5f308c74e20d074ce71e8a50e746
#
_entry.id   cd0a5f308c74e20d074ce71e8a50e746
#
_cell.length_a   1.000
_cell.length_b   1.000
_cell.length_c   1.000
_cell.angle_alpha   90.00
_cell.angle_beta   90.00
_cell.angle_gamma   90.00
#
_symmetry.space_group_name_H-M   'P 1'
#
loop_
_entity.id
_entity.type
_entity.pdbx_description
1 polymer ?
#
loop_
_entity_poly.entity_id
_entity_poly.type
_entity_poly.pdbx_seq_one_letter_code
_entity_poly.pdbx_strand_id
1 'polypeptide(L)'
;VISVWDDSYGISVPSKYQTTKGDISRVLKGFEIEGESNGYKIFKVKGWDYVSLIETYEKAEKICREKHIPVLIHVHELTQPLGHSTSGSHERYKTKERLDWEKEYDCIKKMKEWILENNIAEKKELDQIEQKVKNQIKKAKNEAKNDSVNEIINFIKDFKLVIDQNNIENEKVKEILNKLILINEPYK
;
A
#
# COMPACT_ATOMS: atom_id res chain seq x y z
N VAL A 1 -1.64 -15.92 -14.53
CA VAL A 1 -2.31 -15.77 -13.22
C VAL A 1 -2.77 -14.33 -13.07
N ILE A 2 -4.03 -14.13 -12.70
CA ILE A 2 -4.62 -12.83 -12.33
C ILE A 2 -4.84 -12.86 -10.82
N SER A 3 -4.26 -11.89 -10.11
CA SER A 3 -4.41 -11.79 -8.65
C SER A 3 -5.22 -10.54 -8.29
N VAL A 4 -6.31 -10.72 -7.56
CA VAL A 4 -7.16 -9.63 -7.05
C VAL A 4 -7.02 -9.59 -5.54
N TRP A 5 -6.58 -8.45 -5.02
CA TRP A 5 -6.35 -8.20 -3.60
C TRP A 5 -7.50 -7.36 -3.05
N ASP A 6 -8.33 -7.94 -2.19
CA ASP A 6 -9.61 -7.37 -1.76
C ASP A 6 -9.62 -7.15 -0.24
N ASP A 7 -9.60 -5.89 0.16
CA ASP A 7 -9.76 -5.44 1.54
C ASP A 7 -11.23 -5.10 1.90
N SER A 8 -12.15 -5.40 1.00
CA SER A 8 -13.59 -5.12 1.09
C SER A 8 -13.98 -3.64 0.96
N TYR A 9 -13.05 -2.78 0.54
CA TYR A 9 -13.32 -1.35 0.36
C TYR A 9 -12.70 -0.82 -0.94
N GLY A 10 -13.37 0.15 -1.56
CA GLY A 10 -12.78 1.02 -2.57
C GLY A 10 -12.64 2.42 -1.99
N ILE A 11 -11.43 2.77 -1.53
CA ILE A 11 -11.13 3.96 -0.71
C ILE A 11 -11.91 3.90 0.62
N SER A 12 -13.12 4.47 0.67
CA SER A 12 -13.99 4.50 1.84
C SER A 12 -15.34 3.82 1.62
N VAL A 13 -15.58 3.33 0.40
CA VAL A 13 -16.86 2.74 0.02
C VAL A 13 -16.79 1.22 0.13
N PRO A 14 -17.64 0.58 0.95
CA PRO A 14 -17.68 -0.88 1.05
C PRO A 14 -17.94 -1.56 -0.30
N SER A 15 -17.27 -2.67 -0.56
CA SER A 15 -17.33 -3.43 -1.82
C SER A 15 -18.77 -3.82 -2.21
N LYS A 16 -19.66 -4.02 -1.24
CA LYS A 16 -21.08 -4.31 -1.49
C LYS A 16 -21.81 -3.23 -2.30
N TYR A 17 -21.31 -1.99 -2.32
CA TYR A 17 -21.87 -0.88 -3.08
C TYR A 17 -21.12 -0.60 -4.38
N GLN A 18 -19.87 -1.05 -4.50
CA GLN A 18 -19.01 -0.81 -5.65
C GLN A 18 -18.91 -2.00 -6.58
N THR A 19 -18.77 -3.21 -6.00
CA THR A 19 -18.52 -4.43 -6.77
C THR A 19 -19.85 -5.12 -7.02
N THR A 20 -20.14 -5.41 -8.27
CA THR A 20 -21.32 -6.23 -8.64
C THR A 20 -21.35 -7.50 -7.81
N LYS A 21 -22.50 -7.84 -7.21
CA LYS A 21 -22.68 -8.95 -6.26
C LYS A 21 -21.81 -8.85 -4.98
N GLY A 22 -21.06 -7.76 -4.77
CA GLY A 22 -20.19 -7.55 -3.62
C GLY A 22 -18.96 -8.46 -3.53
N ASP A 23 -18.63 -9.23 -4.58
CA ASP A 23 -17.59 -10.25 -4.56
C ASP A 23 -17.13 -10.56 -5.99
N ILE A 24 -15.84 -10.31 -6.30
CA ILE A 24 -15.31 -10.47 -7.65
C ILE A 24 -15.29 -11.94 -8.13
N SER A 25 -14.99 -12.89 -7.25
CA SER A 25 -15.06 -14.33 -7.60
C SER A 25 -16.46 -14.74 -7.99
N ARG A 26 -17.46 -14.19 -7.31
CA ARG A 26 -18.87 -14.46 -7.58
C ARG A 26 -19.35 -13.82 -8.88
N VAL A 27 -18.81 -12.63 -9.21
CA VAL A 27 -19.08 -11.98 -10.51
C VAL A 27 -18.56 -12.85 -11.65
N LEU A 28 -17.32 -13.33 -11.51
CA LEU A 28 -16.60 -14.06 -12.55
C LEU A 28 -16.90 -15.57 -12.58
N LYS A 29 -17.81 -16.05 -11.72
CA LYS A 29 -18.14 -17.48 -11.65
C LYS A 29 -18.58 -18.08 -12.99
N GLY A 30 -19.27 -17.31 -13.82
CA GLY A 30 -19.68 -17.75 -15.16
C GLY A 30 -18.55 -17.95 -16.16
N PHE A 31 -17.31 -17.54 -15.83
CA PHE A 31 -16.10 -17.79 -16.63
C PHE A 31 -15.29 -18.99 -16.10
N GLU A 32 -15.72 -19.62 -15.02
CA GLU A 32 -15.02 -20.79 -14.50
C GLU A 32 -15.26 -22.01 -15.40
N ILE A 33 -14.21 -22.81 -15.54
CA ILE A 33 -14.28 -24.05 -16.32
C ILE A 33 -15.34 -24.99 -15.73
N GLU A 34 -16.23 -25.45 -16.60
CA GLU A 34 -17.22 -26.48 -16.30
C GLU A 34 -17.07 -27.63 -17.32
N GLY A 35 -16.82 -28.84 -16.83
CA GLY A 35 -16.60 -30.01 -17.68
C GLY A 35 -15.43 -29.85 -18.64
N GLU A 36 -15.68 -30.02 -19.93
CA GLU A 36 -14.71 -29.90 -21.05
C GLU A 36 -14.69 -28.48 -21.66
N SER A 37 -15.39 -27.51 -21.06
CA SER A 37 -15.41 -26.12 -21.56
C SER A 37 -14.08 -25.41 -21.38
N ASN A 38 -13.87 -24.35 -22.17
CA ASN A 38 -12.79 -23.40 -21.89
C ASN A 38 -13.23 -22.43 -20.80
N GLY A 39 -12.26 -21.83 -20.09
CA GLY A 39 -12.53 -20.86 -19.05
C GLY A 39 -11.36 -20.65 -18.11
N TYR A 40 -11.63 -20.08 -16.94
CA TYR A 40 -10.63 -19.85 -15.89
C TYR A 40 -10.76 -20.89 -14.78
N LYS A 41 -9.64 -21.08 -14.05
CA LYS A 41 -9.75 -21.64 -12.70
C LYS A 41 -9.81 -20.49 -11.70
N ILE A 42 -10.75 -20.54 -10.75
CA ILE A 42 -10.93 -19.49 -9.74
C ILE A 42 -10.59 -20.05 -8.37
N PHE A 43 -9.64 -19.42 -7.69
CA PHE A 43 -9.32 -19.69 -6.28
C PHE A 43 -9.72 -18.51 -5.42
N LYS A 44 -10.13 -18.79 -4.18
CA LYS A 44 -10.39 -17.79 -3.16
C LYS A 44 -9.60 -18.16 -1.92
N VAL A 45 -8.76 -17.22 -1.43
CA VAL A 45 -7.86 -17.45 -0.30
C VAL A 45 -7.79 -16.22 0.59
N LYS A 46 -7.61 -16.45 1.90
CA LYS A 46 -7.53 -15.37 2.89
C LYS A 46 -6.16 -14.73 2.86
N GLY A 47 -6.10 -13.39 2.85
CA GLY A 47 -4.85 -12.64 2.74
C GLY A 47 -3.94 -12.71 3.96
N TRP A 48 -4.46 -13.09 5.12
CA TRP A 48 -3.69 -13.28 6.35
C TRP A 48 -3.21 -14.72 6.57
N ASP A 49 -3.66 -15.69 5.74
CA ASP A 49 -3.24 -17.09 5.83
C ASP A 49 -2.07 -17.36 4.88
N TYR A 50 -0.85 -17.21 5.40
CA TYR A 50 0.38 -17.32 4.61
C TYR A 50 0.54 -18.70 3.95
N VAL A 51 0.25 -19.78 4.67
CA VAL A 51 0.40 -21.14 4.13
C VAL A 51 -0.57 -21.39 2.98
N SER A 52 -1.84 -21.07 3.19
CA SER A 52 -2.86 -21.19 2.14
C SER A 52 -2.57 -20.31 0.93
N LEU A 53 -1.97 -19.11 1.13
CA LEU A 53 -1.52 -18.26 0.03
C LEU A 53 -0.46 -18.98 -0.81
N ILE A 54 0.63 -19.45 -0.20
CA ILE A 54 1.71 -20.15 -0.93
C ILE A 54 1.16 -21.34 -1.70
N GLU A 55 0.42 -22.22 -1.05
CA GLU A 55 -0.17 -23.39 -1.71
C GLU A 55 -1.10 -23.02 -2.88
N THR A 56 -1.88 -21.95 -2.72
CA THR A 56 -2.79 -21.48 -3.77
C THR A 56 -2.02 -20.97 -4.98
N TYR A 57 -0.96 -20.18 -4.76
CA TYR A 57 -0.12 -19.66 -5.84
C TYR A 57 0.67 -20.75 -6.55
N GLU A 58 1.20 -21.75 -5.81
CA GLU A 58 1.86 -22.92 -6.40
C GLU A 58 0.89 -23.74 -7.28
N LYS A 59 -0.32 -24.00 -6.79
CA LYS A 59 -1.37 -24.67 -7.57
C LYS A 59 -1.72 -23.88 -8.83
N ALA A 60 -1.85 -22.56 -8.71
CA ALA A 60 -2.18 -21.68 -9.83
C ALA A 60 -1.07 -21.66 -10.88
N GLU A 61 0.19 -21.54 -10.45
CA GLU A 61 1.35 -21.60 -11.35
C GLU A 61 1.39 -22.91 -12.13
N LYS A 62 1.25 -24.03 -11.44
CA LYS A 62 1.25 -25.36 -12.06
C LYS A 62 0.13 -25.54 -13.09
N ILE A 63 -1.09 -25.07 -12.78
CA ILE A 63 -2.21 -25.12 -13.72
C ILE A 63 -1.91 -24.28 -14.96
N CYS A 64 -1.39 -23.05 -14.79
CA CYS A 64 -1.08 -22.17 -15.91
C CYS A 64 0.03 -22.74 -16.79
N ARG A 65 1.11 -23.28 -16.21
CA ARG A 65 2.27 -23.78 -16.97
C ARG A 65 2.01 -25.13 -17.63
N GLU A 66 1.36 -26.05 -16.94
CA GLU A 66 1.17 -27.41 -17.44
C GLU A 66 -0.09 -27.56 -18.30
N LYS A 67 -1.17 -26.85 -17.93
CA LYS A 67 -2.48 -27.01 -18.59
C LYS A 67 -2.87 -25.85 -19.48
N HIS A 68 -2.08 -24.75 -19.48
CA HIS A 68 -2.36 -23.51 -20.21
C HIS A 68 -3.74 -22.91 -19.90
N ILE A 69 -4.24 -23.13 -18.68
CA ILE A 69 -5.51 -22.61 -18.19
C ILE A 69 -5.23 -21.33 -17.40
N PRO A 70 -5.88 -20.19 -17.72
CA PRO A 70 -5.76 -18.98 -16.92
C PRO A 70 -6.35 -19.17 -15.54
N VAL A 71 -5.72 -18.59 -14.53
CA VAL A 71 -6.15 -18.70 -13.13
C VAL A 71 -6.39 -17.32 -12.56
N LEU A 72 -7.55 -17.15 -11.92
CA LEU A 72 -7.87 -16.00 -11.06
C LEU A 72 -7.71 -16.42 -9.60
N ILE A 73 -6.95 -15.64 -8.84
CA ILE A 73 -6.83 -15.78 -7.39
C ILE A 73 -7.47 -14.55 -6.75
N HIS A 74 -8.55 -14.75 -6.02
CA HIS A 74 -9.18 -13.73 -5.20
C HIS A 74 -8.65 -13.82 -3.76
N VAL A 75 -7.68 -12.96 -3.44
CA VAL A 75 -7.15 -12.82 -2.09
C VAL A 75 -8.06 -11.88 -1.33
N HIS A 76 -8.87 -12.42 -0.44
CA HIS A 76 -9.87 -11.66 0.33
C HIS A 76 -9.49 -11.56 1.82
N GLU A 77 -10.28 -10.87 2.60
CA GLU A 77 -10.01 -10.61 4.02
C GLU A 77 -8.63 -9.93 4.24
N LEU A 78 -8.25 -9.03 3.34
CA LEU A 78 -7.10 -8.17 3.57
C LEU A 78 -7.41 -7.07 4.58
N THR A 79 -6.36 -6.60 5.24
CA THR A 79 -6.45 -5.52 6.22
C THR A 79 -5.74 -4.27 5.72
N GLN A 80 -6.25 -3.11 6.09
CA GLN A 80 -5.62 -1.82 5.81
C GLN A 80 -5.62 -0.96 7.08
N PRO A 81 -4.64 -1.19 7.98
CA PRO A 81 -4.65 -0.63 9.34
C PRO A 81 -4.65 0.89 9.42
N LEU A 82 -4.10 1.57 8.42
CA LEU A 82 -3.99 3.04 8.40
C LEU A 82 -5.05 3.74 7.53
N GLY A 83 -5.97 2.96 6.94
CA GLY A 83 -6.91 3.49 5.96
C GLY A 83 -6.25 3.83 4.62
N HIS A 84 -7.04 4.33 3.66
CA HIS A 84 -6.58 4.59 2.30
C HIS A 84 -5.84 5.94 2.16
N SER A 85 -6.31 6.98 2.83
CA SER A 85 -5.77 8.33 2.68
C SER A 85 -5.61 9.04 4.02
N THR A 86 -4.68 9.99 4.06
CA THR A 86 -4.45 10.85 5.24
C THR A 86 -5.55 11.88 5.47
N SER A 87 -6.39 12.16 4.47
CA SER A 87 -7.49 13.14 4.56
C SER A 87 -8.72 12.63 5.30
N GLY A 88 -8.82 11.33 5.53
CA GLY A 88 -9.95 10.72 6.22
C GLY A 88 -9.54 9.54 7.08
N SER A 89 -9.82 9.64 8.37
CA SER A 89 -9.62 8.52 9.28
C SER A 89 -10.58 7.38 8.91
N HIS A 90 -10.10 6.14 8.93
CA HIS A 90 -10.90 4.96 8.62
C HIS A 90 -12.01 4.72 9.66
N GLU A 91 -11.92 5.28 10.86
CA GLU A 91 -12.97 5.26 11.86
C GLU A 91 -14.25 5.97 11.40
N ARG A 92 -14.17 6.81 10.37
CA ARG A 92 -15.34 7.51 9.81
C ARG A 92 -16.24 6.62 8.97
N TYR A 93 -15.70 5.53 8.41
CA TYR A 93 -16.45 4.66 7.49
C TYR A 93 -16.39 3.17 7.83
N LYS A 94 -15.49 2.74 8.72
CA LYS A 94 -15.42 1.38 9.24
C LYS A 94 -16.08 1.30 10.61
N THR A 95 -16.79 0.22 10.88
CA THR A 95 -17.33 -0.03 12.23
C THR A 95 -16.21 -0.42 13.20
N LYS A 96 -16.49 -0.30 14.49
CA LYS A 96 -15.53 -0.70 15.53
C LYS A 96 -15.16 -2.18 15.42
N GLU A 97 -16.15 -3.04 15.20
CA GLU A 97 -15.95 -4.48 15.04
C GLU A 97 -15.02 -4.77 13.84
N ARG A 98 -15.17 -4.04 12.73
CA ARG A 98 -14.28 -4.17 11.58
C ARG A 98 -12.85 -3.73 11.91
N LEU A 99 -12.69 -2.64 12.63
CA LEU A 99 -11.36 -2.15 13.04
C LEU A 99 -10.68 -3.09 14.02
N ASP A 100 -11.42 -3.66 14.96
CA ASP A 100 -10.89 -4.65 15.91
C ASP A 100 -10.52 -5.95 15.20
N TRP A 101 -11.31 -6.38 14.24
CA TRP A 101 -10.99 -7.52 13.38
C TRP A 101 -9.71 -7.26 12.54
N GLU A 102 -9.56 -6.08 11.93
CA GLU A 102 -8.35 -5.73 11.17
C GLU A 102 -7.09 -5.74 12.02
N LYS A 103 -7.16 -5.31 13.28
CA LYS A 103 -6.03 -5.41 14.21
C LYS A 103 -5.68 -6.85 14.57
N GLU A 104 -6.69 -7.71 14.71
CA GLU A 104 -6.48 -9.12 15.04
C GLU A 104 -5.91 -9.90 13.85
N TYR A 105 -6.42 -9.63 12.64
CA TYR A 105 -6.05 -10.32 11.41
C TYR A 105 -5.09 -9.52 10.53
N ASP A 106 -4.36 -8.56 11.12
CA ASP A 106 -3.27 -7.90 10.42
C ASP A 106 -2.27 -8.92 9.86
N CYS A 107 -2.00 -8.83 8.55
CA CYS A 107 -1.22 -9.85 7.85
C CYS A 107 0.21 -9.98 8.40
N ILE A 108 0.82 -8.87 8.84
CA ILE A 108 2.17 -8.87 9.45
C ILE A 108 2.11 -9.52 10.82
N LYS A 109 1.08 -9.23 11.62
CA LYS A 109 0.85 -9.87 12.92
C LYS A 109 0.67 -11.37 12.77
N LYS A 110 -0.21 -11.81 11.87
CA LYS A 110 -0.45 -13.24 11.61
C LYS A 110 0.78 -13.97 11.11
N MET A 111 1.58 -13.32 10.25
CA MET A 111 2.87 -13.86 9.82
C MET A 111 3.85 -14.03 10.99
N LYS A 112 3.92 -13.03 11.89
CA LYS A 112 4.76 -13.11 13.08
C LYS A 112 4.32 -14.26 14.00
N GLU A 113 3.02 -14.40 14.24
CA GLU A 113 2.43 -15.50 15.03
C GLU A 113 2.81 -16.85 14.43
N TRP A 114 2.61 -17.03 13.13
CA TRP A 114 2.95 -18.25 12.41
C TRP A 114 4.45 -18.61 12.48
N ILE A 115 5.33 -17.64 12.32
CA ILE A 115 6.79 -17.84 12.45
C ILE A 115 7.15 -18.36 13.83
N LEU A 116 6.56 -17.78 14.89
CA LEU A 116 6.82 -18.16 16.27
C LEU A 116 6.25 -19.56 16.60
N GLU A 117 5.01 -19.83 16.18
CA GLU A 117 4.35 -21.12 16.38
C GLU A 117 5.08 -22.29 15.71
N ASN A 118 5.70 -22.03 14.55
CA ASN A 118 6.49 -23.03 13.84
C ASN A 118 7.99 -23.04 14.22
N ASN A 119 8.40 -22.26 15.23
CA ASN A 119 9.78 -22.17 15.70
C ASN A 119 10.79 -21.84 14.59
N ILE A 120 10.40 -21.00 13.63
CA ILE A 120 11.26 -20.58 12.50
C ILE A 120 12.25 -19.50 12.97
N ALA A 121 11.82 -18.62 13.86
CA ALA A 121 12.65 -17.59 14.46
C ALA A 121 12.22 -17.30 15.91
N GLU A 122 13.13 -16.72 16.70
CA GLU A 122 12.82 -16.29 18.06
C GLU A 122 12.15 -14.90 18.05
N LYS A 123 11.32 -14.66 19.07
CA LYS A 123 10.66 -13.36 19.26
C LYS A 123 11.67 -12.20 19.29
N LYS A 124 12.81 -12.40 19.96
CA LYS A 124 13.87 -11.38 20.07
C LYS A 124 14.42 -10.98 18.71
N GLU A 125 14.61 -11.95 17.82
CA GLU A 125 15.10 -11.71 16.47
C GLU A 125 14.08 -10.87 15.66
N LEU A 126 12.81 -11.25 15.70
CA LEU A 126 11.73 -10.52 15.01
C LEU A 126 11.59 -9.08 15.54
N ASP A 127 11.67 -8.89 16.86
CA ASP A 127 11.60 -7.59 17.49
C ASP A 127 12.82 -6.69 17.08
N GLN A 128 14.01 -7.28 16.92
CA GLN A 128 15.18 -6.56 16.40
C GLN A 128 15.01 -6.14 14.93
N ILE A 129 14.48 -7.03 14.09
CA ILE A 129 14.19 -6.72 12.68
C ILE A 129 13.19 -5.57 12.61
N GLU A 130 12.10 -5.65 13.37
CA GLU A 130 11.07 -4.61 13.42
C GLU A 130 11.65 -3.24 13.81
N GLN A 131 12.47 -3.20 14.86
CA GLN A 131 13.10 -1.97 15.32
C GLN A 131 14.08 -1.40 14.29
N LYS A 132 14.88 -2.25 13.66
CA LYS A 132 15.81 -1.85 12.59
C LYS A 132 15.04 -1.23 11.41
N VAL A 133 13.97 -1.86 10.96
CA VAL A 133 13.14 -1.38 9.85
C VAL A 133 12.46 -0.04 10.20
N LYS A 134 11.91 0.10 11.40
CA LYS A 134 11.33 1.38 11.87
C LYS A 134 12.35 2.52 11.82
N ASN A 135 13.58 2.27 12.24
CA ASN A 135 14.65 3.27 12.19
C ASN A 135 15.05 3.61 10.75
N GLN A 136 15.14 2.61 9.87
CA GLN A 136 15.44 2.81 8.45
C GLN A 136 14.38 3.65 7.75
N ILE A 137 13.09 3.35 7.98
CA ILE A 137 11.96 4.11 7.41
C ILE A 137 11.97 5.55 7.91
N LYS A 138 12.22 5.76 9.21
CA LYS A 138 12.33 7.12 9.76
C LYS A 138 13.45 7.93 9.12
N LYS A 139 14.61 7.29 8.89
CA LYS A 139 15.74 7.91 8.22
C LYS A 139 15.39 8.25 6.76
N ALA A 140 14.90 7.28 5.99
CA ALA A 140 14.51 7.47 4.59
C ALA A 140 13.44 8.56 4.41
N LYS A 141 12.44 8.62 5.31
CA LYS A 141 11.45 9.71 5.33
C LYS A 141 12.10 11.09 5.49
N ASN A 142 13.06 11.21 6.42
CA ASN A 142 13.72 12.49 6.68
C ASN A 142 14.62 12.89 5.50
N GLU A 143 15.33 11.94 4.92
CA GLU A 143 16.17 12.15 3.71
C GLU A 143 15.29 12.63 2.55
N ALA A 144 14.22 11.91 2.21
CA ALA A 144 13.30 12.30 1.15
C ALA A 144 12.68 13.70 1.36
N LYS A 145 12.31 14.03 2.61
CA LYS A 145 11.82 15.38 2.94
C LYS A 145 12.89 16.42 2.68
N ASN A 146 14.13 16.18 3.16
CA ASN A 146 15.22 17.12 2.99
C ASN A 146 15.58 17.31 1.52
N ASP A 147 15.61 16.24 0.73
CA ASP A 147 15.90 16.32 -0.71
C ASP A 147 14.88 17.19 -1.43
N SER A 148 13.58 16.97 -1.20
CA SER A 148 12.51 17.80 -1.77
C SER A 148 12.60 19.26 -1.35
N VAL A 149 12.93 19.53 -0.07
CA VAL A 149 13.12 20.91 0.42
C VAL A 149 14.35 21.56 -0.22
N ASN A 150 15.44 20.81 -0.34
CA ASN A 150 16.70 21.31 -0.93
C ASN A 150 16.53 21.67 -2.42
N GLU A 151 15.74 20.93 -3.18
CA GLU A 151 15.44 21.30 -4.58
C GLU A 151 14.81 22.69 -4.67
N ILE A 152 13.83 22.98 -3.82
CA ILE A 152 13.16 24.30 -3.80
C ILE A 152 14.14 25.40 -3.32
N ILE A 153 14.93 25.12 -2.29
CA ILE A 153 15.93 26.07 -1.79
C ILE A 153 16.96 26.37 -2.88
N ASN A 154 17.41 25.39 -3.62
CA ASN A 154 18.35 25.59 -4.71
C ASN A 154 17.72 26.40 -5.84
N PHE A 155 16.49 26.13 -6.22
CA PHE A 155 15.75 26.93 -7.20
C PHE A 155 15.64 28.41 -6.77
N ILE A 156 15.34 28.68 -5.49
CA ILE A 156 15.29 30.06 -4.94
C ILE A 156 16.68 30.73 -5.03
N LYS A 157 17.75 30.00 -4.74
CA LYS A 157 19.12 30.50 -4.85
C LYS A 157 19.49 30.84 -6.29
N ASP A 158 19.16 29.97 -7.23
CA ASP A 158 19.42 30.18 -8.66
C ASP A 158 18.61 31.38 -9.18
N PHE A 159 17.35 31.51 -8.77
CA PHE A 159 16.52 32.66 -9.11
C PHE A 159 17.11 33.97 -8.55
N LYS A 160 17.61 33.96 -7.31
CA LYS A 160 18.31 35.10 -6.73
C LYS A 160 19.54 35.46 -7.55
N LEU A 161 20.34 34.48 -7.94
CA LEU A 161 21.53 34.70 -8.76
C LEU A 161 21.20 35.39 -10.09
N VAL A 162 20.12 34.99 -10.76
CA VAL A 162 19.65 35.63 -12.00
C VAL A 162 19.24 37.08 -11.76
N ILE A 163 18.55 37.40 -10.67
CA ILE A 163 18.19 38.78 -10.31
C ILE A 163 19.42 39.64 -10.08
N ASP A 164 20.38 39.14 -9.32
CA ASP A 164 21.63 39.86 -8.99
C ASP A 164 22.48 40.09 -10.24
N GLN A 165 22.65 39.10 -11.11
CA GLN A 165 23.42 39.20 -12.35
C GLN A 165 22.86 40.17 -13.38
N ASN A 166 21.53 40.32 -13.41
CA ASN A 166 20.84 41.21 -14.36
C ASN A 166 20.51 42.58 -13.76
N ASN A 167 21.01 42.89 -12.56
CA ASN A 167 20.80 44.19 -11.87
C ASN A 167 19.28 44.57 -11.81
N ILE A 168 18.44 43.62 -11.51
CA ILE A 168 16.98 43.86 -11.43
C ILE A 168 16.66 44.64 -10.16
N GLU A 169 16.40 45.96 -10.33
CA GLU A 169 16.12 46.87 -9.20
C GLU A 169 14.64 47.04 -8.86
N ASN A 170 13.78 46.15 -9.32
CA ASN A 170 12.35 46.20 -9.01
C ASN A 170 12.09 45.85 -7.54
N GLU A 171 11.61 46.81 -6.77
CA GLU A 171 11.37 46.64 -5.32
C GLU A 171 10.37 45.52 -4.99
N LYS A 172 9.35 45.29 -5.83
CA LYS A 172 8.41 44.18 -5.63
C LYS A 172 9.08 42.82 -5.80
N VAL A 173 10.02 42.70 -6.76
CA VAL A 173 10.78 41.47 -6.99
C VAL A 173 11.69 41.19 -5.81
N LYS A 174 12.39 42.22 -5.31
CA LYS A 174 13.24 42.10 -4.11
C LYS A 174 12.45 41.70 -2.86
N GLU A 175 11.26 42.30 -2.68
CA GLU A 175 10.38 41.96 -1.56
C GLU A 175 9.93 40.50 -1.61
N ILE A 176 9.50 40.04 -2.78
CA ILE A 176 9.09 38.63 -2.99
C ILE A 176 10.25 37.68 -2.75
N LEU A 177 11.44 38.00 -3.29
CA LEU A 177 12.63 37.17 -3.10
C LEU A 177 13.00 37.05 -1.62
N ASN A 178 12.97 38.17 -0.87
CA ASN A 178 13.25 38.17 0.56
C ASN A 178 12.24 37.30 1.33
N LYS A 179 10.97 37.35 0.96
CA LYS A 179 9.93 36.47 1.54
C LYS A 179 10.20 34.99 1.24
N LEU A 180 10.60 34.66 0.00
CA LEU A 180 10.92 33.29 -0.40
C LEU A 180 12.14 32.75 0.35
N ILE A 181 13.19 33.55 0.54
CA ILE A 181 14.40 33.13 1.27
C ILE A 181 14.10 32.81 2.74
N LEU A 182 13.11 33.48 3.33
CA LEU A 182 12.70 33.26 4.73
C LEU A 182 11.83 31.99 4.92
N ILE A 183 11.39 31.35 3.84
CA ILE A 183 10.60 30.13 3.92
C ILE A 183 11.51 28.95 4.29
N ASN A 184 11.52 28.57 5.56
CA ASN A 184 12.24 27.38 6.04
C ASN A 184 11.52 26.07 5.75
N GLU A 185 10.22 26.11 5.46
CA GLU A 185 9.38 24.95 5.16
C GLU A 185 8.46 25.25 3.97
N PRO A 186 8.96 25.10 2.73
CA PRO A 186 8.25 25.54 1.52
C PRO A 186 6.95 24.76 1.21
N TYR A 187 6.62 23.75 2.00
CA TYR A 187 5.40 22.94 1.86
C TYR A 187 4.37 23.17 2.99
N LYS A 188 4.55 24.16 3.82
CA LYS A 188 3.54 24.62 4.78
C LYS A 188 2.81 25.88 4.22
#